data_b25210c9c5c427538cd0c8ef8f8c7e6d
#
_entry.id   b25210c9c5c427538cd0c8ef8f8c7e6d
#
_cell.length_a   1.000
_cell.length_b   1.000
_cell.length_c   1.000
_cell.angle_alpha   90.00
_cell.angle_beta   90.00
_cell.angle_gamma   90.00
#
_symmetry.space_group_name_H-M   'P 1'
#
loop_
_entity.id
_entity.type
_entity.pdbx_description
1 polymer ?
#
loop_
_entity_poly.entity_id
_entity_poly.type
_entity_poly.pdbx_seq_one_letter_code
_entity_poly.pdbx_strand_id
1 'polypeptide(L)'
;MNNQNEVRGGYLLFQIIDLKKDQNDQSFRMNTSWDTLEGITQTNEQDLQFSKQIDSFTHSGIRKAILLVRYTKFIKRYLKVRQASATPDIMDEYQTLRRQFPRLVEYFQQEMLVLNDQSLYEEEYRHLLDIA
;
A
#
# COMPACT_ATOMS: atom_id res chain seq x y z
N MET A 1 14.42 -19.54 26.53
CA MET A 1 13.87 -18.20 26.24
C MET A 1 14.62 -17.65 25.02
N ASN A 2 14.07 -17.85 23.82
CA ASN A 2 14.68 -17.33 22.58
C ASN A 2 14.03 -15.98 22.27
N ASN A 3 14.69 -14.90 22.72
CA ASN A 3 14.40 -13.56 22.22
C ASN A 3 15.07 -13.42 20.86
N GLN A 4 14.40 -13.88 19.80
CA GLN A 4 14.71 -13.41 18.47
C GLN A 4 14.07 -12.02 18.32
N ASN A 5 14.87 -10.98 18.55
CA ASN A 5 14.57 -9.63 18.08
C ASN A 5 14.66 -9.66 16.54
N GLU A 6 13.63 -10.16 15.88
CA GLU A 6 13.47 -9.96 14.44
C GLU A 6 13.24 -8.46 14.22
N VAL A 7 14.24 -7.80 13.67
CA VAL A 7 14.09 -6.46 13.12
C VAL A 7 13.21 -6.61 11.89
N ARG A 8 11.91 -6.36 12.05
CA ARG A 8 10.96 -6.34 10.93
C ARG A 8 11.20 -5.07 10.15
N GLY A 9 11.61 -5.22 8.89
CA GLY A 9 11.81 -4.10 7.97
C GLY A 9 10.50 -3.35 7.73
N GLY A 10 10.61 -2.04 7.50
CA GLY A 10 9.48 -1.18 7.10
C GLY A 10 9.49 -0.96 5.58
N TYR A 11 8.31 -0.59 5.04
CA TYR A 11 8.15 -0.16 3.64
C TYR A 11 7.73 1.30 3.61
N LEU A 12 8.38 2.07 2.74
CA LEU A 12 7.96 3.42 2.39
C LEU A 12 7.45 3.40 0.95
N LEU A 13 6.20 3.83 0.77
CA LEU A 13 5.57 3.91 -0.54
C LEU A 13 5.35 5.38 -0.89
N PHE A 14 5.93 5.80 -2.00
CA PHE A 14 5.79 7.14 -2.55
C PHE A 14 4.85 7.09 -3.76
N GLN A 15 3.86 7.97 -3.76
CA GLN A 15 3.04 8.23 -4.94
C GLN A 15 3.60 9.45 -5.65
N ILE A 16 4.08 9.27 -6.88
CA ILE A 16 4.54 10.37 -7.72
C ILE A 16 3.34 10.90 -8.51
N ILE A 17 3.05 12.20 -8.38
CA ILE A 17 1.96 12.90 -9.04
C ILE A 17 2.57 13.86 -10.06
N ASP A 18 1.85 14.15 -11.16
CA ASP A 18 2.24 15.09 -12.21
C ASP A 18 3.45 14.70 -13.09
N LEU A 19 3.53 13.44 -13.45
CA LEU A 19 4.41 13.06 -14.54
C LEU A 19 3.83 13.57 -15.87
N LYS A 20 4.55 14.46 -16.55
CA LYS A 20 4.18 14.89 -17.91
C LYS A 20 4.17 13.64 -18.80
N LYS A 21 3.07 13.41 -19.50
CA LYS A 21 2.80 12.17 -20.26
C LYS A 21 3.82 11.84 -21.37
N ASP A 22 4.68 12.77 -21.73
CA ASP A 22 5.51 12.66 -22.95
C ASP A 22 7.00 12.32 -22.71
N GLN A 23 7.41 12.01 -21.47
CA GLN A 23 8.82 11.65 -21.22
C GLN A 23 8.96 10.17 -20.92
N ASN A 24 9.25 9.39 -21.95
CA ASN A 24 9.46 7.94 -21.90
C ASN A 24 10.71 7.49 -21.10
N ASP A 25 11.58 8.43 -20.66
CA ASP A 25 12.86 8.16 -19.99
C ASP A 25 13.03 9.00 -18.73
N GLN A 26 12.02 9.04 -17.85
CA GLN A 26 12.19 9.70 -16.56
C GLN A 26 12.95 8.79 -15.60
N SER A 27 14.15 9.21 -15.24
CA SER A 27 14.90 8.66 -14.13
C SER A 27 14.69 9.52 -12.89
N PHE A 28 14.62 8.87 -11.73
CA PHE A 28 14.57 9.53 -10.43
C PHE A 28 15.80 9.13 -9.64
N ARG A 29 16.40 10.11 -8.99
CA ARG A 29 17.44 9.82 -8.01
C ARG A 29 16.81 9.79 -6.62
N MET A 30 16.93 8.66 -5.95
CA MET A 30 16.49 8.47 -4.59
C MET A 30 17.71 8.49 -3.67
N ASN A 31 17.73 9.46 -2.76
CA ASN A 31 18.71 9.53 -1.68
C ASN A 31 18.04 9.14 -0.38
N THR A 32 18.58 8.15 0.29
CA THR A 32 18.13 7.73 1.63
C THR A 32 19.26 7.93 2.62
N SER A 33 18.96 8.44 3.80
CA SER A 33 19.87 8.51 4.91
C SER A 33 19.20 7.97 6.17
N TRP A 34 19.98 7.28 6.98
CA TRP A 34 19.52 6.77 8.28
C TRP A 34 20.67 6.73 9.27
N ASP A 35 20.34 6.87 10.52
CA ASP A 35 21.33 6.75 11.58
C ASP A 35 21.34 5.30 12.12
N THR A 36 22.53 4.75 12.29
CA THR A 36 22.71 3.46 12.96
C THR A 36 22.51 3.61 14.47
N LEU A 37 22.34 2.50 15.16
CA LEU A 37 22.26 2.49 16.63
C LEU A 37 23.51 3.10 17.31
N GLU A 38 24.63 3.14 16.60
CA GLU A 38 25.90 3.73 17.06
C GLU A 38 25.99 5.23 16.75
N GLY A 39 24.93 5.82 16.18
CA GLY A 39 24.88 7.25 15.82
C GLY A 39 25.67 7.62 14.56
N ILE A 40 25.99 6.64 13.72
CA ILE A 40 26.68 6.87 12.44
C ILE A 40 25.60 7.04 11.34
N THR A 41 25.63 8.19 10.66
CA THR A 41 24.76 8.42 9.50
C THR A 41 25.26 7.63 8.30
N GLN A 42 24.39 6.78 7.77
CA GLN A 42 24.57 6.05 6.52
C GLN A 42 23.78 6.73 5.42
N THR A 43 24.31 6.74 4.22
CA THR A 43 23.62 7.26 3.03
C THR A 43 23.63 6.25 1.91
N ASN A 44 22.54 6.17 1.16
CA ASN A 44 22.45 5.38 -0.06
C ASN A 44 21.81 6.24 -1.17
N GLU A 45 22.41 6.20 -2.34
CA GLU A 45 21.92 6.88 -3.53
C GLU A 45 21.64 5.84 -4.61
N GLN A 46 20.46 5.92 -5.22
CA GLN A 46 20.04 5.00 -6.27
C GLN A 46 19.29 5.73 -7.36
N ASP A 47 19.68 5.50 -8.61
CA ASP A 47 18.95 5.95 -9.77
C ASP A 47 17.83 4.94 -10.10
N LEU A 48 16.59 5.39 -10.12
CA LEU A 48 15.42 4.59 -10.40
C LEU A 48 14.88 4.94 -11.78
N GLN A 49 14.56 3.92 -12.58
CA GLN A 49 13.85 4.06 -13.84
C GLN A 49 12.44 3.50 -13.70
N PHE A 50 11.46 4.16 -14.32
CA PHE A 50 10.12 3.59 -14.38
C PHE A 50 10.10 2.36 -15.28
N SER A 51 9.56 1.27 -14.77
CA SER A 51 9.23 0.12 -15.60
C SER A 51 8.07 0.47 -16.53
N LYS A 52 8.20 0.14 -17.83
CA LYS A 52 7.09 0.21 -18.79
C LYS A 52 6.02 -0.88 -18.55
N GLN A 53 6.32 -1.85 -17.68
CA GLN A 53 5.36 -2.89 -17.29
C GLN A 53 4.44 -2.37 -16.19
N ILE A 54 3.23 -2.06 -16.61
CA ILE A 54 2.17 -1.66 -15.69
C ILE A 54 1.72 -2.92 -14.92
N ASP A 55 1.73 -2.83 -13.58
CA ASP A 55 1.16 -3.81 -12.65
C ASP A 55 1.83 -5.19 -12.54
N SER A 56 3.06 -5.40 -12.99
CA SER A 56 3.78 -6.65 -12.72
C SER A 56 4.81 -6.49 -11.60
N PHE A 57 4.38 -6.69 -10.39
CA PHE A 57 5.29 -6.73 -9.24
C PHE A 57 5.66 -8.19 -8.96
N THR A 58 6.91 -8.55 -9.18
CA THR A 58 7.41 -9.91 -8.90
C THR A 58 7.81 -10.09 -7.44
N HIS A 59 8.23 -9.01 -6.77
CA HIS A 59 8.69 -9.08 -5.39
C HIS A 59 7.52 -9.11 -4.41
N SER A 60 7.42 -10.20 -3.61
CA SER A 60 6.32 -10.42 -2.67
C SER A 60 6.14 -9.28 -1.64
N GLY A 61 7.24 -8.73 -1.13
CA GLY A 61 7.19 -7.59 -0.20
C GLY A 61 6.58 -6.34 -0.81
N ILE A 62 6.86 -6.03 -2.08
CA ILE A 62 6.25 -4.90 -2.80
C ILE A 62 4.76 -5.17 -3.02
N ARG A 63 4.38 -6.37 -3.43
CA ARG A 63 2.97 -6.77 -3.60
C ARG A 63 2.19 -6.61 -2.29
N LYS A 64 2.72 -7.14 -1.19
CA LYS A 64 2.12 -7.00 0.14
C LYS A 64 1.96 -5.53 0.54
N ALA A 65 2.99 -4.71 0.34
CA ALA A 65 2.94 -3.29 0.66
C ALA A 65 1.87 -2.55 -0.13
N ILE A 66 1.74 -2.81 -1.45
CA ILE A 66 0.70 -2.21 -2.30
C ILE A 66 -0.70 -2.64 -1.85
N LEU A 67 -0.88 -3.93 -1.54
CA LEU A 67 -2.13 -4.46 -1.02
C LEU A 67 -2.56 -3.73 0.26
N LEU A 68 -1.66 -3.62 1.24
CA LEU A 68 -1.92 -2.96 2.52
C LEU A 68 -2.20 -1.46 2.35
N VAL A 69 -1.55 -0.77 1.41
CA VAL A 69 -1.85 0.64 1.11
C VAL A 69 -3.24 0.79 0.50
N ARG A 70 -3.63 -0.06 -0.45
CA ARG A 70 -4.98 -0.04 -1.04
C ARG A 70 -6.05 -0.29 0.03
N TYR A 71 -5.85 -1.30 0.86
CA TYR A 71 -6.68 -1.61 2.01
C TYR A 71 -6.81 -0.40 2.95
N THR A 72 -5.71 0.13 3.43
CA THR A 72 -5.70 1.25 4.38
C THR A 72 -6.36 2.51 3.82
N LYS A 73 -6.13 2.83 2.53
CA LYS A 73 -6.80 3.96 1.87
C LYS A 73 -8.33 3.76 1.83
N PHE A 74 -8.78 2.55 1.52
CA PHE A 74 -10.21 2.23 1.51
C PHE A 74 -10.81 2.36 2.92
N ILE A 75 -10.20 1.75 3.93
CA ILE A 75 -10.68 1.81 5.32
C ILE A 75 -10.75 3.26 5.83
N LYS A 76 -9.71 4.08 5.57
CA LYS A 76 -9.72 5.49 5.97
C LYS A 76 -10.89 6.27 5.33
N ARG A 77 -11.15 6.06 4.05
CA ARG A 77 -12.29 6.71 3.36
C ARG A 77 -13.62 6.22 3.93
N TYR A 78 -13.77 4.92 4.13
CA TYR A 78 -14.96 4.32 4.72
C TYR A 78 -15.25 4.88 6.11
N LEU A 79 -14.27 4.91 7.00
CA LEU A 79 -14.42 5.47 8.35
C LEU A 79 -14.79 6.95 8.32
N LYS A 80 -14.17 7.73 7.42
CA LYS A 80 -14.51 9.15 7.23
C LYS A 80 -15.99 9.33 6.86
N VAL A 81 -16.49 8.54 5.92
CA VAL A 81 -17.90 8.57 5.51
C VAL A 81 -18.83 8.16 6.65
N ARG A 82 -18.47 7.14 7.40
CA ARG A 82 -19.26 6.64 8.56
C ARG A 82 -19.36 7.65 9.71
N GLN A 83 -18.36 8.49 9.88
CA GLN A 83 -18.30 9.51 10.94
C GLN A 83 -18.87 10.86 10.52
N ALA A 84 -19.04 11.10 9.23
CA ALA A 84 -19.51 12.37 8.71
C ALA A 84 -21.04 12.49 8.78
N SER A 85 -21.51 13.72 8.89
CA SER A 85 -22.94 14.02 8.72
C SER A 85 -23.37 13.76 7.28
N ALA A 86 -24.60 13.30 7.09
CA ALA A 86 -25.14 13.00 5.77
C ALA A 86 -25.29 14.28 4.94
N THR A 87 -24.43 14.45 3.98
CA THR A 87 -24.48 15.49 2.94
C THR A 87 -24.52 14.81 1.55
N PRO A 88 -24.94 15.50 0.49
CA PRO A 88 -24.91 14.93 -0.86
C PRO A 88 -23.53 14.37 -1.25
N ASP A 89 -22.45 15.09 -0.96
CA ASP A 89 -21.08 14.67 -1.25
C ASP A 89 -20.68 13.40 -0.49
N ILE A 90 -21.08 13.30 0.78
CA ILE A 90 -20.82 12.11 1.61
C ILE A 90 -21.61 10.91 1.10
N MET A 91 -22.85 11.12 0.64
CA MET A 91 -23.66 10.06 0.05
C MET A 91 -23.07 9.56 -1.28
N ASP A 92 -22.56 10.45 -2.12
CA ASP A 92 -21.89 10.06 -3.38
C ASP A 92 -20.59 9.29 -3.11
N GLU A 93 -19.80 9.76 -2.14
CA GLU A 93 -18.58 9.04 -1.70
C GLU A 93 -18.94 7.64 -1.15
N TYR A 94 -20.00 7.51 -0.36
CA TYR A 94 -20.48 6.22 0.13
C TYR A 94 -20.85 5.27 -1.00
N GLN A 95 -21.60 5.75 -2.00
CA GLN A 95 -21.96 4.94 -3.17
C GLN A 95 -20.74 4.54 -3.99
N THR A 96 -19.75 5.41 -4.07
CA THR A 96 -18.47 5.13 -4.75
C THR A 96 -17.70 4.02 -4.04
N LEU A 97 -17.57 4.10 -2.71
CA LEU A 97 -16.94 3.06 -1.90
C LEU A 97 -17.68 1.73 -2.02
N ARG A 98 -19.00 1.74 -1.98
CA ARG A 98 -19.82 0.53 -2.14
C ARG A 98 -19.58 -0.16 -3.49
N ARG A 99 -19.41 0.61 -4.56
CA ARG A 99 -19.09 0.06 -5.90
C ARG A 99 -17.63 -0.45 -5.99
N GLN A 100 -16.71 0.14 -5.25
CA GLN A 100 -15.29 -0.25 -5.23
C GLN A 100 -15.04 -1.48 -4.35
N PHE A 101 -15.85 -1.71 -3.34
CA PHE A 101 -15.67 -2.76 -2.34
C PHE A 101 -15.50 -4.16 -2.95
N PRO A 102 -16.39 -4.66 -3.84
CA PRO A 102 -16.23 -6.01 -4.39
C PRO A 102 -14.90 -6.20 -5.14
N ARG A 103 -14.45 -5.16 -5.87
CA ARG A 103 -13.16 -5.19 -6.58
C ARG A 103 -11.97 -5.24 -5.63
N LEU A 104 -12.07 -4.55 -4.49
CA LEU A 104 -11.03 -4.62 -3.46
C LEU A 104 -10.97 -5.99 -2.83
N VAL A 105 -12.11 -6.61 -2.53
CA VAL A 105 -12.19 -7.97 -1.98
C VAL A 105 -11.58 -8.98 -2.95
N GLU A 106 -11.96 -8.93 -4.22
CA GLU A 106 -11.40 -9.82 -5.25
C GLU A 106 -9.87 -9.64 -5.39
N TYR A 107 -9.41 -8.39 -5.46
CA TYR A 107 -7.97 -8.11 -5.52
C TYR A 107 -7.24 -8.65 -4.28
N PHE A 108 -7.82 -8.47 -3.09
CA PHE A 108 -7.25 -8.98 -1.85
C PHE A 108 -7.13 -10.50 -1.86
N GLN A 109 -8.18 -11.21 -2.30
CA GLN A 109 -8.17 -12.67 -2.42
C GLN A 109 -7.08 -13.16 -3.39
N GLN A 110 -6.95 -12.53 -4.55
CA GLN A 110 -5.92 -12.88 -5.54
C GLN A 110 -4.51 -12.70 -4.97
N GLU A 111 -4.26 -11.58 -4.29
CA GLU A 111 -2.95 -11.32 -3.69
C GLU A 111 -2.63 -12.27 -2.53
N MET A 112 -3.61 -12.62 -1.69
CA MET A 112 -3.41 -13.60 -0.62
C MET A 112 -2.96 -14.96 -1.15
N LEU A 113 -3.56 -15.43 -2.25
CA LEU A 113 -3.18 -16.69 -2.89
C LEU A 113 -1.72 -16.66 -3.37
N VAL A 114 -1.29 -15.53 -3.95
CA VAL A 114 0.07 -15.38 -4.47
C VAL A 114 1.09 -15.20 -3.33
N LEU A 115 0.73 -14.45 -2.30
CA LEU A 115 1.62 -14.16 -1.17
C LEU A 115 1.74 -15.34 -0.20
N ASN A 116 0.73 -16.20 -0.16
CA ASN A 116 0.63 -17.32 0.80
C ASN A 116 0.86 -16.88 2.25
N ASP A 117 0.27 -15.74 2.63
CA ASP A 117 0.48 -15.09 3.92
C ASP A 117 -0.77 -15.24 4.80
N GLN A 118 -0.68 -16.14 5.79
CA GLN A 118 -1.76 -16.46 6.72
C GLN A 118 -2.18 -15.25 7.56
N SER A 119 -1.26 -14.38 7.94
CA SER A 119 -1.57 -13.22 8.78
C SER A 119 -2.48 -12.21 8.07
N LEU A 120 -2.30 -12.02 6.76
CA LEU A 120 -3.19 -11.18 5.95
C LEU A 120 -4.63 -11.68 5.96
N TYR A 121 -4.82 -13.01 6.01
CA TYR A 121 -6.16 -13.58 6.07
C TYR A 121 -6.81 -13.36 7.44
N GLU A 122 -6.07 -13.62 8.51
CA GLU A 122 -6.61 -13.60 9.88
C GLU A 122 -6.88 -12.18 10.37
N GLU A 123 -6.11 -11.21 9.93
CA GLU A 123 -6.21 -9.83 10.39
C GLU A 123 -6.96 -8.96 9.38
N GLU A 124 -6.33 -8.62 8.27
CA GLU A 124 -6.85 -7.58 7.37
C GLU A 124 -8.05 -8.05 6.54
N TYR A 125 -8.01 -9.27 6.01
CA TYR A 125 -9.10 -9.77 5.16
C TYR A 125 -10.38 -10.00 5.94
N ARG A 126 -10.30 -10.54 7.15
CA ARG A 126 -11.48 -10.69 8.03
C ARG A 126 -12.09 -9.33 8.35
N HIS A 127 -11.27 -8.35 8.75
CA HIS A 127 -11.75 -7.00 9.00
C HIS A 127 -12.37 -6.37 7.74
N LEU A 128 -11.84 -6.66 6.55
CA LEU A 128 -12.43 -6.18 5.31
C LEU A 128 -13.83 -6.76 5.09
N LEU A 129 -14.04 -8.04 5.38
CA LEU A 129 -15.36 -8.69 5.27
C LEU A 129 -16.37 -8.20 6.33
N ASP A 130 -15.92 -7.85 7.52
CA ASP A 130 -16.78 -7.33 8.60
C ASP A 130 -17.37 -5.94 8.27
N ILE A 131 -16.85 -5.26 7.25
CA ILE A 131 -17.33 -3.96 6.77
C ILE A 131 -18.49 -4.13 5.76
N ALA A 132 -18.61 -5.29 5.13
CA ALA A 132 -19.62 -5.59 4.12
C ALA A 132 -21.03 -5.58 4.69
#